data_2ea6d8cff97029f763a7ea4b966b1244
#
_entry.id   2ea6d8cff97029f763a7ea4b966b1244
#
_cell.length_a   1.000
_cell.length_b   1.000
_cell.length_c   1.000
_cell.angle_alpha   90.00
_cell.angle_beta   90.00
_cell.angle_gamma   90.00
#
_symmetry.space_group_name_H-M   'P 1'
#
loop_
_entity.id
_entity.type
_entity.pdbx_description
1 polymer ?
#
loop_
_entity_poly.entity_id
_entity_poly.type
_entity_poly.pdbx_seq_one_letter_code
_entity_poly.pdbx_strand_id
1 'polypeptide(L)'
;PFFLGMIFTAMVSGMPIDARGNLSAGFFDYVTPFSLVGGVAVSLMSYVHGLNYTRLRIDGKLRTRALKQLEYLYPILLAGEALFAVLLFFYTDFIQTQTVWTLSILVVIVLTTVIGWLLAIKQKMEKLPFVLSGLTLVEVVVLLFVGLFPRVMVANNPLHTLNIMNTSSSTYTLKVMTIVVVTALPVTLGYQIWSFWVFRKRIVSHKVVE
;
A
#
# COMPACT_ATOMS: atom_id res chain seq x y z
N PRO A 1 -5.35 -1.87 -8.07
CA PRO A 1 -4.35 -1.19 -7.22
C PRO A 1 -4.08 0.25 -7.68
N PHE A 2 -3.97 0.51 -9.00
CA PHE A 2 -3.58 1.81 -9.56
C PHE A 2 -4.47 2.97 -9.07
N PHE A 3 -5.76 2.91 -9.28
CA PHE A 3 -6.67 3.97 -8.84
C PHE A 3 -6.72 4.13 -7.31
N LEU A 4 -6.54 3.05 -6.57
CA LEU A 4 -6.45 3.11 -5.12
C LEU A 4 -5.23 3.93 -4.67
N GLY A 5 -4.07 3.66 -5.26
CA GLY A 5 -2.85 4.43 -4.99
C GLY A 5 -3.00 5.90 -5.40
N MET A 6 -3.62 6.18 -6.55
CA MET A 6 -3.90 7.56 -6.98
C MET A 6 -4.79 8.32 -5.99
N ILE A 7 -5.89 7.71 -5.55
CA ILE A 7 -6.84 8.36 -4.63
C ILE A 7 -6.15 8.67 -3.30
N PHE A 8 -5.45 7.72 -2.69
CA PHE A 8 -4.79 7.96 -1.41
C PHE A 8 -3.69 9.02 -1.49
N THR A 9 -2.91 9.05 -2.57
CA THR A 9 -1.89 10.09 -2.74
C THR A 9 -2.50 11.45 -3.08
N ALA A 10 -3.61 11.51 -3.80
CA ALA A 10 -4.35 12.75 -4.02
C ALA A 10 -4.91 13.34 -2.71
N MET A 11 -5.47 12.49 -1.83
CA MET A 11 -5.99 12.92 -0.52
C MET A 11 -4.95 13.62 0.36
N VAL A 12 -3.68 13.25 0.22
CA VAL A 12 -2.59 13.82 1.04
C VAL A 12 -1.90 15.01 0.39
N SER A 13 -2.02 15.17 -0.93
CA SER A 13 -1.37 16.27 -1.67
C SER A 13 -2.20 17.54 -1.79
N GLY A 14 -3.51 17.46 -1.58
CA GLY A 14 -4.45 18.58 -1.64
C GLY A 14 -5.55 18.36 -2.68
N MET A 15 -6.79 18.59 -2.25
CA MET A 15 -8.00 18.43 -3.04
C MET A 15 -8.82 19.72 -3.03
N PRO A 16 -9.63 20.00 -4.09
CA PRO A 16 -10.53 21.15 -4.13
C PRO A 16 -11.72 20.94 -3.18
N ILE A 17 -11.58 21.43 -1.95
CA ILE A 17 -12.60 21.38 -0.92
C ILE A 17 -13.10 22.82 -0.69
N ASP A 18 -14.42 23.00 -0.68
CA ASP A 18 -15.06 24.29 -0.46
C ASP A 18 -15.14 24.67 1.04
N ALA A 19 -15.58 25.88 1.32
CA ALA A 19 -15.74 26.39 2.70
C ALA A 19 -16.79 25.62 3.52
N ARG A 20 -17.63 24.81 2.87
CA ARG A 20 -18.64 23.97 3.53
C ARG A 20 -18.14 22.55 3.78
N GLY A 21 -16.91 22.23 3.38
CA GLY A 21 -16.32 20.89 3.48
C GLY A 21 -16.74 19.93 2.37
N ASN A 22 -17.37 20.44 1.30
CA ASN A 22 -17.74 19.58 0.17
C ASN A 22 -16.56 19.44 -0.80
N LEU A 23 -16.34 18.21 -1.27
CA LEU A 23 -15.37 17.92 -2.30
C LEU A 23 -15.95 18.26 -3.67
N SER A 24 -15.38 19.22 -4.38
CA SER A 24 -15.76 19.64 -5.72
C SER A 24 -14.84 19.10 -6.81
N ALA A 25 -14.11 18.01 -6.52
CA ALA A 25 -13.13 17.42 -7.41
C ALA A 25 -13.78 16.71 -8.62
N GLY A 26 -13.33 17.05 -9.81
CA GLY A 26 -13.53 16.26 -11.02
C GLY A 26 -12.49 15.18 -11.17
N PHE A 27 -12.61 14.33 -12.19
CA PHE A 27 -11.65 13.23 -12.45
C PHE A 27 -10.20 13.74 -12.57
N PHE A 28 -10.00 14.84 -13.27
CA PHE A 28 -8.65 15.38 -13.51
C PHE A 28 -7.97 15.98 -12.28
N ASP A 29 -8.72 16.34 -11.25
CA ASP A 29 -8.15 16.83 -10.00
C ASP A 29 -7.38 15.72 -9.24
N TYR A 30 -7.70 14.46 -9.53
CA TYR A 30 -6.95 13.30 -9.02
C TYR A 30 -5.70 12.99 -9.83
N VAL A 31 -5.51 13.58 -11.02
CA VAL A 31 -4.41 13.27 -11.94
C VAL A 31 -3.27 14.27 -11.75
N THR A 32 -2.45 14.03 -10.76
CA THR A 32 -1.22 14.80 -10.50
C THR A 32 0.01 13.91 -10.71
N PRO A 33 1.22 14.49 -10.93
CA PRO A 33 2.43 13.67 -11.01
C PRO A 33 2.63 12.77 -9.79
N PHE A 34 2.34 13.28 -8.60
CA PHE A 34 2.44 12.53 -7.35
C PHE A 34 1.42 11.38 -7.28
N SER A 35 0.17 11.64 -7.65
CA SER A 35 -0.87 10.60 -7.64
C SER A 35 -0.62 9.50 -8.69
N LEU A 36 -0.12 9.86 -9.87
CA LEU A 36 0.28 8.89 -10.89
C LEU A 36 1.41 7.98 -10.39
N VAL A 37 2.44 8.56 -9.78
CA VAL A 37 3.54 7.77 -9.20
C VAL A 37 3.01 6.89 -8.05
N GLY A 38 2.13 7.40 -7.19
CA GLY A 38 1.48 6.61 -6.15
C GLY A 38 0.66 5.44 -6.70
N GLY A 39 -0.10 5.67 -7.77
CA GLY A 39 -0.84 4.61 -8.47
C GLY A 39 0.07 3.53 -9.05
N VAL A 40 1.15 3.93 -9.75
CA VAL A 40 2.15 3.00 -10.29
C VAL A 40 2.87 2.24 -9.18
N ALA A 41 3.28 2.93 -8.09
CA ALA A 41 3.96 2.32 -6.96
C ALA A 41 3.12 1.22 -6.31
N VAL A 42 1.85 1.48 -5.97
CA VAL A 42 0.95 0.48 -5.38
C VAL A 42 0.71 -0.69 -6.33
N SER A 43 0.60 -0.44 -7.64
CA SER A 43 0.45 -1.49 -8.64
C SER A 43 1.69 -2.38 -8.72
N LEU A 44 2.88 -1.78 -8.72
CA LEU A 44 4.15 -2.50 -8.76
C LEU A 44 4.37 -3.31 -7.47
N MET A 45 4.11 -2.73 -6.30
CA MET A 45 4.16 -3.44 -5.02
C MET A 45 3.22 -4.64 -5.00
N SER A 46 1.97 -4.46 -5.46
CA SER A 46 0.98 -5.54 -5.56
C SER A 46 1.44 -6.65 -6.51
N TYR A 47 2.07 -6.28 -7.61
CA TYR A 47 2.60 -7.25 -8.58
C TYR A 47 3.79 -8.03 -8.00
N VAL A 48 4.74 -7.36 -7.35
CA VAL A 48 5.87 -8.00 -6.65
C VAL A 48 5.36 -8.93 -5.55
N HIS A 49 4.35 -8.51 -4.79
CA HIS A 49 3.72 -9.36 -3.77
C HIS A 49 3.07 -10.60 -4.39
N GLY A 50 2.35 -10.45 -5.49
CA GLY A 50 1.75 -11.56 -6.25
C GLY A 50 2.79 -12.55 -6.81
N LEU A 51 3.93 -12.05 -7.31
CA LEU A 51 5.02 -12.91 -7.77
C LEU A 51 5.68 -13.70 -6.62
N ASN A 52 5.84 -13.08 -5.44
CA ASN A 52 6.32 -13.78 -4.24
C ASN A 52 5.33 -14.88 -3.81
N TYR A 53 4.02 -14.63 -3.92
CA TYR A 53 3.00 -15.66 -3.68
C TYR A 53 3.08 -16.79 -4.72
N THR A 54 3.18 -16.45 -6.00
CA THR A 54 3.29 -17.41 -7.10
C THR A 54 4.50 -18.33 -6.90
N ARG A 55 5.66 -17.76 -6.57
CA ARG A 55 6.87 -18.51 -6.24
C ARG A 55 6.69 -19.49 -5.09
N LEU A 56 5.89 -19.08 -4.08
CA LEU A 56 5.62 -19.90 -2.90
C LEU A 56 4.69 -21.09 -3.20
N ARG A 57 3.78 -20.94 -4.17
CA ARG A 57 2.68 -21.89 -4.43
C ARG A 57 2.86 -22.78 -5.64
N ILE A 58 3.75 -22.43 -6.57
CA ILE A 58 3.91 -23.12 -7.85
C ILE A 58 5.35 -23.59 -8.02
N ASP A 59 5.54 -24.78 -8.56
CA ASP A 59 6.84 -25.33 -8.95
C ASP A 59 7.04 -25.30 -10.48
N GLY A 60 8.28 -25.60 -10.92
CA GLY A 60 8.63 -25.73 -12.33
C GLY A 60 8.87 -24.41 -13.06
N LYS A 61 8.56 -24.37 -14.36
CA LYS A 61 8.90 -23.23 -15.24
C LYS A 61 8.29 -21.89 -14.78
N LEU A 62 7.10 -21.93 -14.20
CA LEU A 62 6.42 -20.71 -13.71
C LEU A 62 7.14 -20.11 -12.50
N ARG A 63 7.62 -20.94 -11.59
CA ARG A 63 8.44 -20.47 -10.46
C ARG A 63 9.72 -19.80 -10.95
N THR A 64 10.42 -20.39 -11.91
CA THR A 64 11.65 -19.81 -12.46
C THR A 64 11.39 -18.47 -13.16
N ARG A 65 10.26 -18.36 -13.89
CA ARG A 65 9.86 -17.07 -14.49
C ARG A 65 9.55 -16.01 -13.44
N ALA A 66 8.82 -16.36 -12.37
CA ALA A 66 8.52 -15.44 -11.27
C ALA A 66 9.81 -14.94 -10.59
N LEU A 67 10.79 -15.82 -10.35
CA LEU A 67 12.10 -15.45 -9.79
C LEU A 67 12.85 -14.47 -10.69
N LYS A 68 12.92 -14.74 -11.99
CA LYS A 68 13.56 -13.83 -12.94
C LYS A 68 12.90 -12.46 -12.96
N GLN A 69 11.58 -12.41 -12.92
CA GLN A 69 10.86 -11.12 -12.86
C GLN A 69 11.17 -10.37 -11.55
N LEU A 70 11.22 -11.05 -10.42
CA LEU A 70 11.55 -10.44 -9.14
C LEU A 70 12.95 -9.81 -9.11
N GLU A 71 13.93 -10.43 -9.78
CA GLU A 71 15.30 -9.89 -9.89
C GLU A 71 15.33 -8.46 -10.49
N TYR A 72 14.48 -8.19 -11.49
CA TYR A 72 14.39 -6.86 -12.14
C TYR A 72 13.38 -5.92 -11.44
N LEU A 73 12.29 -6.47 -10.92
CA LEU A 73 11.22 -5.65 -10.38
C LEU A 73 11.53 -5.06 -9.00
N TYR A 74 12.31 -5.74 -8.18
CA TYR A 74 12.71 -5.19 -6.89
C TYR A 74 13.61 -3.94 -7.01
N PRO A 75 14.64 -3.89 -7.88
CA PRO A 75 15.38 -2.65 -8.15
C PRO A 75 14.49 -1.52 -8.69
N ILE A 76 13.54 -1.84 -9.59
CA ILE A 76 12.58 -0.86 -10.11
C ILE A 76 11.67 -0.36 -8.98
N LEU A 77 11.24 -1.24 -8.09
CA LEU A 77 10.44 -0.88 -6.92
C LEU A 77 11.21 0.05 -5.98
N LEU A 78 12.47 -0.25 -5.68
CA LEU A 78 13.33 0.62 -4.86
C LEU A 78 13.54 2.01 -5.49
N ALA A 79 13.73 2.06 -6.82
CA ALA A 79 13.80 3.33 -7.54
C ALA A 79 12.46 4.10 -7.46
N GLY A 80 11.34 3.38 -7.55
CA GLY A 80 9.99 3.94 -7.36
C GLY A 80 9.74 4.45 -5.94
N GLU A 81 10.19 3.73 -4.92
CA GLU A 81 10.13 4.15 -3.52
C GLU A 81 10.95 5.43 -3.27
N ALA A 82 12.16 5.51 -3.84
CA ALA A 82 12.98 6.70 -3.77
C ALA A 82 12.32 7.91 -4.46
N LEU A 83 11.78 7.70 -5.67
CA LEU A 83 11.04 8.73 -6.39
C LEU A 83 9.80 9.18 -5.60
N PHE A 84 9.06 8.24 -5.03
CA PHE A 84 7.90 8.53 -4.20
C PHE A 84 8.28 9.36 -2.97
N ALA A 85 9.38 9.02 -2.28
CA ALA A 85 9.88 9.78 -1.14
C ALA A 85 10.28 11.21 -1.52
N VAL A 86 10.92 11.41 -2.68
CA VAL A 86 11.23 12.74 -3.21
C VAL A 86 9.96 13.54 -3.51
N LEU A 87 8.99 12.93 -4.18
CA LEU A 87 7.72 13.60 -4.48
C LEU A 87 6.91 13.90 -3.21
N LEU A 88 6.95 13.01 -2.22
CA LEU A 88 6.32 13.24 -0.93
C LEU A 88 6.87 14.48 -0.23
N PHE A 89 8.18 14.73 -0.34
CA PHE A 89 8.80 15.95 0.16
C PHE A 89 8.27 17.22 -0.54
N PHE A 90 8.05 17.17 -1.86
CA PHE A 90 7.60 18.35 -2.61
C PHE A 90 6.08 18.57 -2.59
N TYR A 91 5.29 17.51 -2.50
CA TYR A 91 3.82 17.57 -2.61
C TYR A 91 3.10 17.52 -1.28
N THR A 92 3.79 17.23 -0.18
CA THR A 92 3.19 17.15 1.16
C THR A 92 4.03 17.87 2.22
N ASP A 93 3.42 18.19 3.34
CA ASP A 93 4.08 18.78 4.50
C ASP A 93 4.45 17.74 5.58
N PHE A 94 4.43 16.44 5.24
CA PHE A 94 4.67 15.34 6.19
C PHE A 94 6.01 15.43 6.90
N ILE A 95 7.06 15.82 6.17
CA ILE A 95 8.40 15.99 6.75
C ILE A 95 8.47 17.19 7.68
N GLN A 96 7.64 18.22 7.46
CA GLN A 96 7.60 19.40 8.32
C GLN A 96 6.76 19.17 9.59
N THR A 97 5.66 18.44 9.48
CA THR A 97 4.69 18.22 10.56
C THR A 97 5.00 16.96 11.38
N GLN A 98 5.48 15.89 10.75
CA GLN A 98 5.69 14.57 11.33
C GLN A 98 7.07 14.00 10.98
N THR A 99 8.13 14.81 11.07
CA THR A 99 9.50 14.49 10.61
C THR A 99 9.98 13.12 11.04
N VAL A 100 9.96 12.86 12.36
CA VAL A 100 10.53 11.64 12.93
C VAL A 100 9.79 10.39 12.44
N TRP A 101 8.46 10.43 12.47
CA TRP A 101 7.63 9.31 12.05
C TRP A 101 7.75 9.06 10.55
N THR A 102 7.67 10.10 9.73
CA THR A 102 7.75 9.99 8.27
C THR A 102 9.10 9.39 7.84
N LEU A 103 10.21 9.94 8.34
CA LEU A 103 11.53 9.43 8.00
C LEU A 103 11.76 8.01 8.51
N SER A 104 11.32 7.70 9.73
CA SER A 104 11.46 6.35 10.29
C SER A 104 10.71 5.32 9.45
N ILE A 105 9.47 5.60 9.06
CA ILE A 105 8.68 4.67 8.25
C ILE A 105 9.28 4.52 6.84
N LEU A 106 9.73 5.61 6.21
CA LEU A 106 10.42 5.53 4.91
C LEU A 106 11.67 4.65 4.97
N VAL A 107 12.48 4.77 6.03
CA VAL A 107 13.66 3.90 6.23
C VAL A 107 13.23 2.43 6.40
N VAL A 108 12.17 2.17 7.17
CA VAL A 108 11.65 0.81 7.36
C VAL A 108 11.14 0.23 6.04
N ILE A 109 10.41 0.99 5.22
CA ILE A 109 9.93 0.57 3.88
C ILE A 109 11.13 0.12 3.02
N VAL A 110 12.16 0.95 2.92
CA VAL A 110 13.35 0.60 2.12
C VAL A 110 14.06 -0.63 2.68
N LEU A 111 14.20 -0.75 3.99
CA LEU A 111 14.83 -1.91 4.62
C LEU A 111 14.04 -3.19 4.38
N THR A 112 12.71 -3.18 4.54
CA THR A 112 11.86 -4.34 4.28
C THR A 112 11.90 -4.76 2.81
N THR A 113 11.91 -3.81 1.88
CA THR A 113 12.03 -4.08 0.45
C THR A 113 13.39 -4.67 0.11
N VAL A 114 14.51 -4.10 0.62
CA VAL A 114 15.87 -4.60 0.37
C VAL A 114 16.05 -6.01 0.95
N ILE A 115 15.63 -6.24 2.20
CA ILE A 115 15.70 -7.55 2.83
C ILE A 115 14.86 -8.57 2.04
N GLY A 116 13.63 -8.19 1.66
CA GLY A 116 12.76 -9.01 0.82
C GLY A 116 13.40 -9.40 -0.50
N TRP A 117 14.04 -8.44 -1.18
CA TRP A 117 14.79 -8.67 -2.41
C TRP A 117 15.94 -9.65 -2.24
N LEU A 118 16.82 -9.39 -1.26
CA LEU A 118 17.99 -10.25 -1.00
C LEU A 118 17.59 -11.70 -0.67
N LEU A 119 16.53 -11.87 0.11
CA LEU A 119 16.01 -13.19 0.46
C LEU A 119 15.30 -13.87 -0.72
N ALA A 120 14.66 -13.09 -1.59
CA ALA A 120 14.05 -13.61 -2.81
C ALA A 120 15.09 -14.19 -3.76
N ILE A 121 16.21 -13.49 -3.97
CA ILE A 121 17.31 -13.93 -4.84
C ILE A 121 18.07 -15.11 -4.23
N LYS A 122 18.44 -15.04 -2.95
CA LYS A 122 19.19 -16.09 -2.28
C LYS A 122 18.40 -17.39 -2.07
N GLN A 123 17.11 -17.39 -2.27
CA GLN A 123 16.18 -18.52 -2.16
C GLN A 123 16.26 -19.31 -0.82
N LYS A 124 16.90 -18.75 0.20
CA LYS A 124 17.12 -19.44 1.49
C LYS A 124 15.85 -19.53 2.35
N MET A 125 14.93 -18.57 2.21
CA MET A 125 13.69 -18.51 2.98
C MET A 125 12.53 -18.20 2.04
N GLU A 126 11.74 -19.21 1.68
CA GLU A 126 10.70 -19.06 0.65
C GLU A 126 9.51 -18.19 1.10
N LYS A 127 9.15 -18.26 2.39
CA LYS A 127 7.97 -17.57 2.93
C LYS A 127 8.24 -16.10 3.26
N LEU A 128 9.46 -15.77 3.67
CA LEU A 128 9.78 -14.46 4.22
C LEU A 128 9.67 -13.32 3.19
N PRO A 129 10.12 -13.45 1.93
CA PRO A 129 9.89 -12.41 0.91
C PRO A 129 8.41 -12.12 0.65
N PHE A 130 7.53 -13.11 0.76
CA PHE A 130 6.10 -12.91 0.67
C PHE A 130 5.58 -12.08 1.84
N VAL A 131 5.98 -12.42 3.07
CA VAL A 131 5.58 -11.66 4.27
C VAL A 131 6.11 -10.23 4.21
N LEU A 132 7.37 -10.04 3.86
CA LEU A 132 7.99 -8.70 3.78
C LEU A 132 7.35 -7.84 2.71
N SER A 133 7.08 -8.37 1.51
CA SER A 133 6.37 -7.61 0.48
C SER A 133 4.93 -7.25 0.86
N GLY A 134 4.26 -8.07 1.67
CA GLY A 134 2.97 -7.73 2.27
C GLY A 134 3.10 -6.65 3.34
N LEU A 135 4.16 -6.72 4.16
CA LEU A 135 4.46 -5.71 5.17
C LEU A 135 4.75 -4.34 4.55
N THR A 136 5.52 -4.29 3.46
CA THR A 136 5.78 -3.06 2.70
C THR A 136 4.49 -2.37 2.26
N LEU A 137 3.49 -3.12 1.79
CA LEU A 137 2.18 -2.56 1.44
C LEU A 137 1.48 -1.92 2.65
N VAL A 138 1.56 -2.57 3.81
CA VAL A 138 0.99 -2.04 5.07
C VAL A 138 1.75 -0.79 5.52
N GLU A 139 3.08 -0.81 5.46
CA GLU A 139 3.94 0.32 5.85
C GLU A 139 3.66 1.57 5.03
N VAL A 140 3.42 1.45 3.72
CA VAL A 140 3.05 2.59 2.86
C VAL A 140 1.69 3.18 3.26
N VAL A 141 0.71 2.34 3.60
CA VAL A 141 -0.58 2.81 4.12
C VAL A 141 -0.38 3.53 5.46
N VAL A 142 0.41 2.95 6.36
CA VAL A 142 0.74 3.57 7.66
C VAL A 142 1.44 4.92 7.46
N LEU A 143 2.39 5.02 6.53
CA LEU A 143 3.08 6.26 6.19
C LEU A 143 2.09 7.38 5.84
N LEU A 144 1.14 7.09 4.94
CA LEU A 144 0.16 8.07 4.48
C LEU A 144 -0.77 8.53 5.62
N PHE A 145 -1.27 7.60 6.43
CA PHE A 145 -2.18 7.94 7.53
C PHE A 145 -1.48 8.62 8.71
N VAL A 146 -0.26 8.21 9.04
CA VAL A 146 0.53 8.88 10.10
C VAL A 146 0.92 10.29 9.67
N GLY A 147 1.36 10.48 8.43
CA GLY A 147 1.69 11.80 7.90
C GLY A 147 0.46 12.71 7.78
N LEU A 148 -0.71 12.13 7.51
CA LEU A 148 -1.96 12.89 7.42
C LEU A 148 -2.52 13.32 8.79
N PHE A 149 -2.29 12.52 9.85
CA PHE A 149 -2.85 12.78 11.18
C PHE A 149 -2.47 14.17 11.75
N PRO A 150 -3.41 14.96 12.34
CA PRO A 150 -4.82 14.66 12.64
C PRO A 150 -5.81 15.03 11.52
N ARG A 151 -5.34 15.29 10.32
CA ARG A 151 -6.16 15.58 9.14
C ARG A 151 -6.76 14.30 8.57
N VAL A 152 -7.89 14.43 7.88
CA VAL A 152 -8.54 13.35 7.13
C VAL A 152 -8.25 13.51 5.64
N MET A 153 -8.25 14.75 5.16
CA MET A 153 -7.96 15.10 3.78
C MET A 153 -7.39 16.52 3.72
N VAL A 154 -6.33 16.69 2.96
CA VAL A 154 -5.72 18.00 2.74
C VAL A 154 -6.50 18.75 1.66
N ALA A 155 -6.82 20.03 1.91
CA ALA A 155 -7.43 20.90 0.91
C ALA A 155 -6.39 21.79 0.24
N ASN A 156 -6.64 22.16 -1.04
CA ASN A 156 -5.82 23.15 -1.74
C ASN A 156 -5.78 24.51 -1.01
N ASN A 157 -6.87 24.87 -0.34
CA ASN A 157 -6.89 25.97 0.60
C ASN A 157 -6.74 25.42 2.03
N PRO A 158 -5.65 25.71 2.76
CA PRO A 158 -5.40 25.16 4.10
C PRO A 158 -6.55 25.40 5.11
N LEU A 159 -7.32 26.48 4.94
CA LEU A 159 -8.46 26.81 5.80
C LEU A 159 -9.63 25.82 5.67
N HIS A 160 -9.71 25.12 4.55
CA HIS A 160 -10.76 24.12 4.27
C HIS A 160 -10.32 22.67 4.51
N THR A 161 -9.11 22.47 5.04
CA THR A 161 -8.59 21.14 5.34
C THR A 161 -9.49 20.41 6.34
N LEU A 162 -9.84 19.17 5.98
CA LEU A 162 -10.71 18.33 6.80
C LEU A 162 -9.89 17.66 7.90
N ASN A 163 -10.26 17.95 9.16
CA ASN A 163 -9.66 17.32 10.33
C ASN A 163 -10.64 16.33 10.97
N ILE A 164 -10.12 15.41 11.75
CA ILE A 164 -10.93 14.40 12.47
C ILE A 164 -12.06 15.05 13.29
N MET A 165 -11.78 16.20 13.92
CA MET A 165 -12.75 16.86 14.80
C MET A 165 -13.89 17.58 14.06
N ASN A 166 -13.63 18.10 12.85
CA ASN A 166 -14.65 18.85 12.09
C ASN A 166 -15.39 18.01 11.03
N THR A 167 -14.92 16.78 10.79
CA THR A 167 -15.46 15.92 9.73
C THR A 167 -16.08 14.62 10.28
N SER A 168 -15.88 14.33 11.57
CA SER A 168 -16.42 13.09 12.15
C SER A 168 -17.95 13.10 12.18
N SER A 169 -18.51 11.94 11.86
CA SER A 169 -19.94 11.69 11.96
C SER A 169 -20.45 11.82 13.40
N SER A 170 -21.77 11.85 13.57
CA SER A 170 -22.39 11.86 14.91
C SER A 170 -21.92 10.69 15.76
N THR A 171 -21.91 10.87 17.10
CA THR A 171 -21.53 9.81 18.06
C THR A 171 -22.32 8.52 17.86
N TYR A 172 -23.59 8.64 17.49
CA TYR A 172 -24.43 7.46 17.19
C TYR A 172 -23.91 6.70 15.96
N THR A 173 -23.65 7.41 14.86
CA THR A 173 -23.10 6.81 13.64
C THR A 173 -21.77 6.13 13.90
N LEU A 174 -20.86 6.78 14.63
CA LEU A 174 -19.57 6.21 14.99
C LEU A 174 -19.72 4.91 15.81
N LYS A 175 -20.65 4.88 16.79
CA LYS A 175 -20.95 3.66 17.56
C LYS A 175 -21.44 2.52 16.67
N VAL A 176 -22.42 2.80 15.79
CA VAL A 176 -22.95 1.78 14.87
C VAL A 176 -21.86 1.26 13.94
N MET A 177 -21.06 2.14 13.34
CA MET A 177 -19.93 1.75 12.47
C MET A 177 -18.92 0.88 13.24
N THR A 178 -18.59 1.26 14.48
CA THR A 178 -17.66 0.48 15.32
C THR A 178 -18.20 -0.92 15.58
N ILE A 179 -19.48 -1.06 15.96
CA ILE A 179 -20.11 -2.36 16.20
C ILE A 179 -20.06 -3.21 14.92
N VAL A 180 -20.42 -2.65 13.77
CA VAL A 180 -20.38 -3.36 12.48
C VAL A 180 -18.97 -3.83 12.15
N VAL A 181 -17.97 -2.96 12.28
CA VAL A 181 -16.57 -3.32 12.01
C VAL A 181 -16.06 -4.40 12.95
N VAL A 182 -16.29 -4.24 14.26
CA VAL A 182 -15.83 -5.22 15.28
C VAL A 182 -16.49 -6.59 15.10
N THR A 183 -17.71 -6.66 14.59
CA THR A 183 -18.40 -7.93 14.32
C THR A 183 -18.07 -8.52 12.95
N ALA A 184 -18.05 -7.71 11.89
CA ALA A 184 -17.85 -8.19 10.53
C ALA A 184 -16.38 -8.48 10.21
N LEU A 185 -15.44 -7.68 10.72
CA LEU A 185 -14.03 -7.84 10.44
C LEU A 185 -13.44 -9.19 10.89
N PRO A 186 -13.69 -9.67 12.13
CA PRO A 186 -13.21 -10.99 12.54
C PRO A 186 -13.78 -12.14 11.71
N VAL A 187 -15.05 -12.06 11.30
CA VAL A 187 -15.67 -13.06 10.42
C VAL A 187 -14.99 -13.08 9.06
N THR A 188 -14.77 -11.91 8.47
CA THR A 188 -14.08 -11.78 7.17
C THR A 188 -12.65 -12.28 7.25
N LEU A 189 -11.90 -11.89 8.28
CA LEU A 189 -10.53 -12.36 8.50
C LEU A 189 -10.48 -13.87 8.73
N GLY A 190 -11.40 -14.41 9.52
CA GLY A 190 -11.51 -15.85 9.74
C GLY A 190 -11.75 -16.62 8.43
N TYR A 191 -12.66 -16.14 7.58
CA TYR A 191 -12.89 -16.69 6.24
C TYR A 191 -11.64 -16.61 5.36
N GLN A 192 -10.96 -15.49 5.35
CA GLN A 192 -9.71 -15.32 4.58
C GLN A 192 -8.62 -16.27 5.04
N ILE A 193 -8.37 -16.36 6.35
CA ILE A 193 -7.39 -17.28 6.94
C ILE A 193 -7.73 -18.72 6.57
N TRP A 194 -9.02 -19.11 6.72
CA TRP A 194 -9.48 -20.45 6.36
C TRP A 194 -9.28 -20.75 4.87
N SER A 195 -9.62 -19.81 3.99
CA SER A 195 -9.41 -19.94 2.55
C SER A 195 -7.92 -20.16 2.22
N PHE A 196 -7.02 -19.34 2.76
CA PHE A 196 -5.58 -19.54 2.57
C PHE A 196 -5.09 -20.86 3.16
N TRP A 197 -5.67 -21.33 4.26
CA TRP A 197 -5.31 -22.61 4.88
C TRP A 197 -5.75 -23.80 4.02
N VAL A 198 -6.95 -23.76 3.45
CA VAL A 198 -7.47 -24.82 2.55
C VAL A 198 -6.57 -24.94 1.30
N PHE A 199 -6.23 -23.82 0.68
CA PHE A 199 -5.40 -23.78 -0.54
C PHE A 199 -3.88 -23.71 -0.27
N ARG A 200 -3.43 -24.10 0.92
CA ARG A 200 -2.00 -24.00 1.29
C ARG A 200 -1.07 -24.96 0.58
N LYS A 201 -1.59 -26.04 -0.04
CA LYS A 201 -0.76 -27.03 -0.73
C LYS A 201 -0.16 -26.45 -2.01
N ARG A 202 1.11 -26.82 -2.27
CA ARG A 202 1.82 -26.42 -3.49
C ARG A 202 1.26 -27.17 -4.70
N ILE A 203 1.05 -26.48 -5.80
CA ILE A 203 0.63 -27.07 -7.06
C ILE A 203 1.89 -27.56 -7.77
N VAL A 204 2.00 -28.88 -7.94
CA VAL A 204 3.08 -29.54 -8.66
C VAL A 204 2.63 -29.74 -10.10
N SER A 205 3.43 -29.28 -11.08
CA SER A 205 3.19 -29.58 -12.49
C SER A 205 3.45 -31.08 -12.73
N HIS A 206 2.39 -31.87 -12.91
CA HIS A 206 2.57 -33.21 -13.49
C HIS A 206 3.15 -33.05 -14.90
N LYS A 207 4.34 -33.63 -15.14
CA LYS A 207 4.78 -33.87 -16.50
C LYS A 207 3.72 -34.80 -17.13
N VAL A 208 3.01 -34.30 -18.14
CA VAL A 208 2.31 -35.18 -19.07
C VAL A 208 3.39 -36.00 -19.70
N VAL A 209 3.45 -37.28 -19.35
CA VAL A 209 4.31 -38.28 -20.01
C VAL A 209 3.67 -38.46 -21.38
N GLU A 210 4.29 -37.86 -22.43
CA GLU A 210 4.07 -38.25 -23.80
C GLU A 210 4.79 -39.58 -24.09
#